data_a597f8b0293d45d800f79200b1f9373c
#
_entry.id   a597f8b0293d45d800f79200b1f9373c
#
_cell.length_a   1.000
_cell.length_b   1.000
_cell.length_c   1.000
_cell.angle_alpha   90.00
_cell.angle_beta   90.00
_cell.angle_gamma   90.00
#
_symmetry.space_group_name_H-M   'P 1'
#
loop_
_entity.id
_entity.type
_entity.pdbx_description
1 polymer ?
#
loop_
_entity_poly.entity_id
_entity_poly.type
_entity_poly.pdbx_seq_one_letter_code
_entity_poly.pdbx_strand_id
1 'polypeptide(L)'
;MRHEFIYNGMNSRDYGLRISGEDTWTRPQPDVKRISVPGRNGDLIQLGNRYQNLDITYHCGIVKNLRTNFDAFNAKLLSEPGYHRLEDSYHPEYFRMAVFESALDPDVKKRALAGEVDIKFNCKPQLFLKSGEIEQTVMDGGYIYNPTPYTAAPTLRFKFPDSEEGGSITINGVTISIQKPGSGEDFIIDCERQDIYLRGGRVNKNNDFVLSNGGFFELKPGRNKVQCTGLYLNRVWITPNWWTV
;
A
#
# COMPACT_ATOMS: atom_id res chain seq x y z
N MET A 1 -13.72 -21.88 0.38
CA MET A 1 -12.70 -20.89 -0.03
C MET A 1 -12.68 -20.78 -1.54
N ARG A 2 -12.40 -19.61 -2.10
CA ARG A 2 -12.48 -19.38 -3.57
C ARG A 2 -11.22 -19.80 -4.34
N HIS A 3 -10.09 -20.05 -3.68
CA HIS A 3 -8.82 -20.47 -4.29
C HIS A 3 -8.40 -19.62 -5.51
N GLU A 4 -8.38 -18.30 -5.32
CA GLU A 4 -8.11 -17.31 -6.38
C GLU A 4 -7.20 -16.20 -5.87
N PHE A 5 -6.50 -15.54 -6.79
CA PHE A 5 -5.86 -14.25 -6.54
C PHE A 5 -6.36 -13.22 -7.57
N ILE A 6 -6.24 -11.96 -7.20
CA ILE A 6 -6.58 -10.82 -8.05
C ILE A 6 -5.34 -9.93 -8.15
N TYR A 7 -4.82 -9.75 -9.35
CA TYR A 7 -3.68 -8.87 -9.62
C TYR A 7 -4.11 -7.77 -10.58
N ASN A 8 -3.96 -6.50 -10.17
CA ASN A 8 -4.38 -5.33 -10.94
C ASN A 8 -5.81 -5.44 -11.50
N GLY A 9 -6.76 -5.89 -10.68
CA GLY A 9 -8.15 -6.13 -11.08
C GLY A 9 -8.40 -7.38 -11.91
N MET A 10 -7.38 -8.11 -12.33
CA MET A 10 -7.47 -9.36 -13.06
C MET A 10 -7.64 -10.53 -12.11
N ASN A 11 -8.75 -11.25 -12.19
CA ASN A 11 -8.99 -12.45 -11.39
C ASN A 11 -8.41 -13.69 -12.07
N SER A 12 -7.59 -14.46 -11.36
CA SER A 12 -6.96 -15.69 -11.86
C SER A 12 -8.00 -16.72 -12.38
N ARG A 13 -9.19 -16.76 -11.80
CA ARG A 13 -10.26 -17.69 -12.22
C ARG A 13 -10.81 -17.41 -13.60
N ASP A 14 -10.80 -16.16 -14.05
CA ASP A 14 -11.29 -15.79 -15.39
C ASP A 14 -10.45 -16.45 -16.49
N TYR A 15 -9.20 -16.81 -16.14
CA TYR A 15 -8.26 -17.55 -16.98
C TYR A 15 -8.16 -19.04 -16.63
N GLY A 16 -9.11 -19.55 -15.83
CA GLY A 16 -9.13 -20.95 -15.45
C GLY A 16 -8.07 -21.39 -14.43
N LEU A 17 -7.34 -20.42 -13.85
CA LEU A 17 -6.31 -20.65 -12.83
C LEU A 17 -6.94 -20.74 -11.44
N ARG A 18 -6.54 -21.76 -10.68
CA ARG A 18 -6.94 -21.93 -9.28
C ARG A 18 -5.71 -22.22 -8.43
N ILE A 19 -5.59 -21.53 -7.31
CA ILE A 19 -4.52 -21.77 -6.35
C ILE A 19 -4.70 -23.15 -5.73
N SER A 20 -3.66 -23.98 -5.75
CA SER A 20 -3.66 -25.33 -5.19
C SER A 20 -2.78 -25.51 -3.95
N GLY A 21 -2.01 -24.47 -3.57
CA GLY A 21 -1.09 -24.51 -2.42
C GLY A 21 -1.08 -23.18 -1.65
N GLU A 22 -0.50 -23.21 -0.44
CA GLU A 22 -0.58 -22.13 0.54
C GLU A 22 0.80 -21.53 0.88
N ASP A 23 1.66 -21.23 -0.08
CA ASP A 23 2.95 -20.58 0.18
C ASP A 23 2.83 -19.04 0.31
N THR A 24 1.71 -18.57 0.91
CA THR A 24 1.43 -17.15 1.10
C THR A 24 1.77 -16.62 2.49
N TRP A 25 2.29 -17.47 3.36
CA TRP A 25 2.65 -17.14 4.75
C TRP A 25 4.03 -16.52 4.91
N THR A 26 4.80 -16.38 3.84
CA THR A 26 6.13 -15.76 3.85
C THR A 26 6.06 -14.35 4.43
N ARG A 27 7.01 -14.02 5.30
CA ARG A 27 7.15 -12.71 5.93
C ARG A 27 8.42 -12.02 5.45
N PRO A 28 8.43 -10.70 5.35
CA PRO A 28 9.60 -9.96 4.89
C PRO A 28 10.73 -10.03 5.94
N GLN A 29 11.96 -10.06 5.44
CA GLN A 29 13.13 -10.03 6.30
C GLN A 29 13.53 -8.57 6.60
N PRO A 30 13.96 -8.26 7.84
CA PRO A 30 14.62 -7.00 8.14
C PRO A 30 15.89 -6.85 7.29
N ASP A 31 16.16 -5.62 6.85
CA ASP A 31 17.42 -5.30 6.17
C ASP A 31 18.53 -5.14 7.21
N VAL A 32 19.37 -6.17 7.32
CA VAL A 32 20.42 -6.28 8.34
C VAL A 32 21.77 -6.51 7.69
N LYS A 33 22.71 -5.60 7.89
CA LYS A 33 24.10 -5.78 7.50
C LYS A 33 24.90 -6.31 8.68
N ARG A 34 25.58 -7.44 8.47
CA ARG A 34 26.51 -8.05 9.42
C ARG A 34 27.93 -7.66 9.06
N ILE A 35 28.69 -7.21 10.06
CA ILE A 35 30.08 -6.76 9.89
C ILE A 35 30.95 -7.61 10.82
N SER A 36 31.80 -8.46 10.24
CA SER A 36 32.76 -9.25 10.99
C SER A 36 33.94 -8.38 11.41
N VAL A 37 34.32 -8.47 12.69
CA VAL A 37 35.46 -7.75 13.25
C VAL A 37 36.54 -8.74 13.64
N PRO A 38 37.75 -8.67 13.05
CA PRO A 38 38.86 -9.59 13.39
C PRO A 38 39.15 -9.59 14.91
N GLY A 39 39.32 -10.78 15.49
CA GLY A 39 39.62 -10.94 16.90
C GLY A 39 38.45 -10.78 17.87
N ARG A 40 37.23 -10.56 17.37
CA ARG A 40 36.01 -10.49 18.17
C ARG A 40 35.05 -11.63 17.84
N ASN A 41 34.50 -12.26 18.87
CA ASN A 41 33.41 -13.22 18.68
C ASN A 41 32.10 -12.52 18.40
N GLY A 42 31.38 -12.95 17.36
CA GLY A 42 30.11 -12.38 16.90
C GLY A 42 30.29 -11.14 16.02
N ASP A 43 29.32 -10.91 15.16
CA ASP A 43 29.29 -9.79 14.21
C ASP A 43 28.70 -8.52 14.84
N LEU A 44 29.10 -7.36 14.33
CA LEU A 44 28.34 -6.13 14.52
C LEU A 44 27.14 -6.14 13.61
N ILE A 45 26.00 -5.72 14.15
CA ILE A 45 24.73 -5.67 13.40
C ILE A 45 24.39 -4.19 13.14
N GLN A 46 24.27 -3.85 11.86
CA GLN A 46 23.74 -2.58 11.41
C GLN A 46 22.34 -2.80 10.82
N LEU A 47 21.34 -2.21 11.46
CA LEU A 47 19.95 -2.27 10.99
C LEU A 47 19.70 -1.22 9.92
N GLY A 48 19.10 -1.61 8.79
CA GLY A 48 18.73 -0.73 7.69
C GLY A 48 17.41 0.03 7.92
N ASN A 49 16.73 -0.15 9.06
CA ASN A 49 15.43 0.44 9.41
C ASN A 49 14.33 0.22 8.35
N ARG A 50 14.46 -0.82 7.54
CA ARG A 50 13.48 -1.20 6.52
C ARG A 50 13.39 -2.73 6.44
N TYR A 51 12.33 -3.20 5.79
CA TYR A 51 12.18 -4.59 5.37
C TYR A 51 12.52 -4.74 3.89
N GLN A 52 13.02 -5.91 3.52
CA GLN A 52 13.26 -6.28 2.12
C GLN A 52 11.95 -6.72 1.46
N ASN A 53 11.89 -6.61 0.13
CA ASN A 53 10.82 -7.24 -0.63
C ASN A 53 10.81 -8.74 -0.39
N LEU A 54 9.66 -9.35 -0.61
CA LEU A 54 9.48 -10.79 -0.47
C LEU A 54 8.79 -11.37 -1.70
N ASP A 55 9.08 -12.62 -1.97
CA ASP A 55 8.45 -13.35 -3.05
C ASP A 55 7.25 -14.15 -2.52
N ILE A 56 6.10 -14.00 -3.17
CA ILE A 56 4.90 -14.80 -2.93
C ILE A 56 4.67 -15.67 -4.15
N THR A 57 4.63 -16.98 -3.94
CA THR A 57 4.39 -17.96 -5.00
C THR A 57 3.01 -18.57 -4.86
N TYR A 58 2.22 -18.52 -5.92
CA TYR A 58 0.96 -19.23 -6.01
C TYR A 58 1.13 -20.44 -6.89
N HIS A 59 1.00 -21.64 -6.28
CA HIS A 59 0.91 -22.89 -7.03
C HIS A 59 -0.48 -22.98 -7.64
N CYS A 60 -0.58 -22.96 -8.95
CA CYS A 60 -1.86 -22.89 -9.67
C CYS A 60 -2.07 -24.10 -10.56
N GLY A 61 -3.29 -24.65 -10.51
CA GLY A 61 -3.77 -25.62 -11.49
C GLY A 61 -4.62 -24.93 -12.57
N ILE A 62 -4.43 -25.36 -13.83
CA ILE A 62 -5.27 -24.96 -14.97
C ILE A 62 -6.02 -26.18 -15.44
N VAL A 63 -7.36 -26.14 -15.46
CA VAL A 63 -8.20 -27.35 -15.69
C VAL A 63 -8.76 -27.43 -17.10
N LYS A 64 -8.89 -26.31 -17.84
CA LYS A 64 -9.47 -26.27 -19.19
C LYS A 64 -8.75 -25.24 -20.07
N ASN A 65 -8.65 -25.56 -21.37
CA ASN A 65 -8.13 -24.65 -22.39
C ASN A 65 -6.77 -24.02 -22.03
N LEU A 66 -5.88 -24.83 -21.46
CA LEU A 66 -4.58 -24.39 -20.94
C LEU A 66 -3.89 -23.37 -21.84
N ARG A 67 -3.70 -23.68 -23.13
CA ARG A 67 -2.93 -22.85 -24.04
C ARG A 67 -3.54 -21.46 -24.21
N THR A 68 -4.81 -21.38 -24.56
CA THR A 68 -5.48 -20.10 -24.82
C THR A 68 -5.57 -19.24 -23.57
N ASN A 69 -5.94 -19.84 -22.44
CA ASN A 69 -6.08 -19.14 -21.17
C ASN A 69 -4.73 -18.68 -20.62
N PHE A 70 -3.71 -19.54 -20.76
CA PHE A 70 -2.36 -19.22 -20.31
C PHE A 70 -1.72 -18.09 -21.13
N ASP A 71 -1.84 -18.12 -22.46
CA ASP A 71 -1.31 -17.06 -23.32
C ASP A 71 -1.97 -15.71 -23.02
N ALA A 72 -3.30 -15.68 -22.85
CA ALA A 72 -4.04 -14.48 -22.50
C ALA A 72 -3.68 -13.96 -21.10
N PHE A 73 -3.53 -14.85 -20.12
CA PHE A 73 -3.12 -14.53 -18.77
C PHE A 73 -1.70 -13.93 -18.74
N ASN A 74 -0.75 -14.59 -19.40
CA ASN A 74 0.65 -14.14 -19.47
C ASN A 74 0.77 -12.78 -20.16
N ALA A 75 0.08 -12.58 -21.28
CA ALA A 75 0.05 -11.29 -21.97
C ALA A 75 -0.46 -10.16 -21.05
N LYS A 76 -1.49 -10.43 -20.25
CA LYS A 76 -2.05 -9.45 -19.30
C LYS A 76 -1.11 -9.17 -18.14
N LEU A 77 -0.45 -10.18 -17.57
CA LEU A 77 0.53 -9.99 -16.50
C LEU A 77 1.69 -9.10 -16.91
N LEU A 78 2.17 -9.27 -18.15
CA LEU A 78 3.32 -8.54 -18.68
C LEU A 78 2.97 -7.17 -19.28
N SER A 79 1.69 -6.87 -19.47
CA SER A 79 1.26 -5.63 -20.17
C SER A 79 1.43 -4.37 -19.34
N GLU A 80 1.55 -4.49 -18.02
CA GLU A 80 1.59 -3.34 -17.12
C GLU A 80 2.80 -3.43 -16.19
N PRO A 81 3.83 -2.60 -16.41
CA PRO A 81 5.01 -2.58 -15.55
C PRO A 81 4.74 -1.88 -14.23
N GLY A 82 5.49 -2.25 -13.19
CA GLY A 82 5.45 -1.61 -11.87
C GLY A 82 4.64 -2.36 -10.83
N TYR A 83 4.49 -1.71 -9.66
CA TYR A 83 3.76 -2.31 -8.55
C TYR A 83 2.25 -2.13 -8.73
N HIS A 84 1.53 -3.23 -8.68
CA HIS A 84 0.07 -3.28 -8.72
C HIS A 84 -0.47 -4.00 -7.50
N ARG A 85 -1.74 -3.78 -7.23
CA ARG A 85 -2.47 -4.42 -6.14
C ARG A 85 -2.61 -5.91 -6.38
N LEU A 86 -2.23 -6.71 -5.37
CA LEU A 86 -2.36 -8.15 -5.32
C LEU A 86 -3.18 -8.55 -4.09
N GLU A 87 -4.25 -9.28 -4.33
CA GLU A 87 -5.13 -9.84 -3.31
C GLU A 87 -5.25 -11.35 -3.49
N ASP A 88 -5.48 -12.07 -2.42
CA ASP A 88 -5.76 -13.50 -2.49
C ASP A 88 -6.91 -13.93 -1.56
N SER A 89 -7.44 -15.11 -1.82
CA SER A 89 -8.56 -15.65 -1.05
C SER A 89 -8.16 -16.24 0.31
N TYR A 90 -6.86 -16.39 0.58
CA TYR A 90 -6.35 -16.86 1.87
C TYR A 90 -6.27 -15.74 2.89
N HIS A 91 -6.04 -14.49 2.41
CA HIS A 91 -5.93 -13.29 3.23
C HIS A 91 -6.96 -12.23 2.79
N PRO A 92 -8.28 -12.48 2.91
CA PRO A 92 -9.32 -11.65 2.32
C PRO A 92 -9.36 -10.21 2.85
N GLU A 93 -8.84 -9.98 4.06
CA GLU A 93 -8.80 -8.67 4.73
C GLU A 93 -7.59 -7.82 4.32
N TYR A 94 -6.69 -8.39 3.49
CA TYR A 94 -5.42 -7.76 3.16
C TYR A 94 -5.21 -7.66 1.66
N PHE A 95 -4.23 -6.83 1.29
CA PHE A 95 -3.65 -6.78 -0.04
C PHE A 95 -2.16 -6.42 0.03
N ARG A 96 -1.44 -6.69 -1.03
CA ARG A 96 -0.03 -6.31 -1.22
C ARG A 96 0.14 -5.47 -2.46
N MET A 97 1.22 -4.69 -2.51
CA MET A 97 1.71 -4.09 -3.75
C MET A 97 2.79 -5.00 -4.32
N ALA A 98 2.54 -5.53 -5.49
CA ALA A 98 3.36 -6.57 -6.12
C ALA A 98 3.72 -6.20 -7.56
N VAL A 99 4.85 -6.70 -8.03
CA VAL A 99 5.25 -6.68 -9.43
C VAL A 99 5.43 -8.11 -9.92
N PHE A 100 4.98 -8.39 -11.12
CA PHE A 100 5.26 -9.64 -11.80
C PHE A 100 6.50 -9.46 -12.68
N GLU A 101 7.55 -10.23 -12.40
CA GLU A 101 8.84 -10.16 -13.11
C GLU A 101 9.43 -11.55 -13.40
N SER A 102 8.63 -12.60 -13.17
CA SER A 102 9.09 -13.98 -13.33
C SER A 102 8.70 -14.55 -14.69
N ALA A 103 9.48 -15.51 -15.19
CA ALA A 103 9.07 -16.34 -16.30
C ALA A 103 7.99 -17.33 -15.84
N LEU A 104 7.03 -17.62 -16.71
CA LEU A 104 6.02 -18.66 -16.49
C LEU A 104 6.38 -19.88 -17.34
N ASP A 105 6.56 -21.04 -16.69
CA ASP A 105 6.82 -22.31 -17.34
C ASP A 105 5.83 -23.37 -16.84
N PRO A 106 4.71 -23.59 -17.59
CA PRO A 106 3.68 -24.51 -17.16
C PRO A 106 4.09 -25.97 -17.39
N ASP A 107 3.93 -26.81 -16.37
CA ASP A 107 3.98 -28.26 -16.52
C ASP A 107 2.70 -28.77 -17.20
N VAL A 108 2.80 -29.12 -18.47
CA VAL A 108 1.69 -29.48 -19.34
C VAL A 108 1.36 -30.98 -19.22
N LYS A 109 0.16 -31.29 -18.73
CA LYS A 109 -0.35 -32.65 -18.54
C LYS A 109 -1.50 -32.95 -19.51
N LYS A 110 -1.73 -34.24 -19.82
CA LYS A 110 -2.91 -34.74 -20.54
C LYS A 110 -3.24 -33.97 -21.85
N ARG A 111 -2.34 -34.03 -22.82
CA ARG A 111 -2.52 -33.43 -24.17
C ARG A 111 -2.81 -31.92 -24.13
N ALA A 112 -2.16 -31.18 -23.26
CA ALA A 112 -2.31 -29.73 -23.11
C ALA A 112 -3.71 -29.25 -22.69
N LEU A 113 -4.53 -30.10 -22.07
CA LEU A 113 -5.85 -29.73 -21.55
C LEU A 113 -5.80 -29.24 -20.10
N ALA A 114 -4.80 -29.68 -19.34
CA ALA A 114 -4.57 -29.29 -17.96
C ALA A 114 -3.07 -29.12 -17.69
N GLY A 115 -2.72 -28.36 -16.69
CA GLY A 115 -1.34 -28.14 -16.27
C GLY A 115 -1.28 -27.53 -14.88
N GLU A 116 -0.05 -27.47 -14.37
CA GLU A 116 0.29 -26.77 -13.13
C GLU A 116 1.31 -25.70 -13.48
N VAL A 117 1.24 -24.58 -12.79
CA VAL A 117 2.16 -23.45 -12.97
C VAL A 117 2.36 -22.72 -11.66
N ASP A 118 3.59 -22.36 -11.37
CA ASP A 118 3.95 -21.49 -10.26
C ASP A 118 3.99 -20.05 -10.73
N ILE A 119 3.19 -19.20 -10.07
CA ILE A 119 3.12 -17.78 -10.36
C ILE A 119 3.74 -17.03 -9.20
N LYS A 120 4.90 -16.44 -9.44
CA LYS A 120 5.70 -15.76 -8.44
C LYS A 120 5.60 -14.25 -8.62
N PHE A 121 5.22 -13.56 -7.56
CA PHE A 121 5.19 -12.10 -7.48
C PHE A 121 6.26 -11.61 -6.50
N ASN A 122 7.00 -10.58 -6.89
CA ASN A 122 7.84 -9.82 -5.98
C ASN A 122 6.99 -8.72 -5.32
N CYS A 123 6.84 -8.79 -4.02
CA CYS A 123 5.94 -7.93 -3.25
C CYS A 123 6.71 -6.93 -2.40
N LYS A 124 6.17 -5.73 -2.24
CA LYS A 124 6.59 -4.83 -1.16
C LYS A 124 6.38 -5.52 0.20
N PRO A 125 7.17 -5.19 1.22
CA PRO A 125 7.08 -5.86 2.53
C PRO A 125 5.77 -5.60 3.26
N GLN A 126 5.08 -4.49 2.96
CA GLN A 126 3.85 -4.12 3.62
C GLN A 126 2.68 -5.02 3.18
N LEU A 127 1.97 -5.56 4.16
CA LEU A 127 0.68 -6.20 4.02
C LEU A 127 -0.38 -5.19 4.48
N PHE A 128 -1.03 -4.55 3.52
CA PHE A 128 -2.02 -3.50 3.80
C PHE A 128 -3.35 -4.10 4.23
N LEU A 129 -3.99 -3.47 5.24
CA LEU A 129 -5.34 -3.81 5.65
C LEU A 129 -6.34 -3.08 4.75
N LYS A 130 -7.33 -3.78 4.21
CA LYS A 130 -8.43 -3.16 3.44
C LYS A 130 -9.24 -2.16 4.26
N SER A 131 -9.35 -2.37 5.57
CA SER A 131 -9.96 -1.39 6.47
C SER A 131 -9.21 -0.04 6.51
N GLY A 132 -7.92 -0.05 6.19
CA GLY A 132 -7.10 1.15 6.09
C GLY A 132 -7.37 2.01 4.85
N GLU A 133 -8.06 1.48 3.86
CA GLU A 133 -8.48 2.23 2.65
C GLU A 133 -9.81 2.98 2.84
N ILE A 134 -10.50 2.72 3.96
CA ILE A 134 -11.78 3.37 4.25
C ILE A 134 -11.49 4.77 4.80
N GLU A 135 -11.93 5.79 4.05
CA GLU A 135 -11.84 7.18 4.47
C GLU A 135 -12.65 7.41 5.77
N GLN A 136 -12.02 7.96 6.78
CA GLN A 136 -12.63 8.30 8.06
C GLN A 136 -12.74 9.83 8.21
N THR A 137 -13.88 10.33 8.63
CA THR A 137 -14.06 11.75 8.95
C THR A 137 -13.65 12.00 10.39
N VAL A 138 -12.71 12.92 10.60
CA VAL A 138 -12.25 13.31 11.93
C VAL A 138 -12.50 14.80 12.14
N MET A 139 -13.20 15.15 13.21
CA MET A 139 -13.46 16.53 13.62
C MET A 139 -12.26 17.07 14.41
N ASP A 140 -12.19 18.40 14.52
CA ASP A 140 -11.20 19.04 15.39
C ASP A 140 -11.22 18.48 16.82
N GLY A 141 -10.02 18.20 17.37
CA GLY A 141 -9.84 17.56 18.67
C GLY A 141 -10.14 16.06 18.70
N GLY A 142 -10.56 15.47 17.59
CA GLY A 142 -10.84 14.05 17.47
C GLY A 142 -9.59 13.17 17.42
N TYR A 143 -9.82 11.86 17.27
CA TYR A 143 -8.76 10.86 17.23
C TYR A 143 -8.99 9.87 16.12
N ILE A 144 -7.88 9.36 15.57
CA ILE A 144 -7.87 8.18 14.70
C ILE A 144 -7.02 7.10 15.35
N TYR A 145 -7.49 5.84 15.30
CA TYR A 145 -6.84 4.72 15.98
C TYR A 145 -6.17 3.80 14.97
N ASN A 146 -4.86 3.66 15.06
CA ASN A 146 -4.09 2.69 14.28
C ASN A 146 -4.09 1.33 14.99
N PRO A 147 -4.72 0.29 14.41
CA PRO A 147 -4.79 -1.03 15.05
C PRO A 147 -3.53 -1.87 14.86
N THR A 148 -2.55 -1.39 14.08
CA THR A 148 -1.34 -2.13 13.75
C THR A 148 -0.15 -1.68 14.60
N PRO A 149 0.88 -2.52 14.76
CA PRO A 149 2.10 -2.15 15.46
C PRO A 149 3.06 -1.28 14.62
N TYR A 150 2.67 -0.92 13.41
CA TYR A 150 3.50 -0.15 12.48
C TYR A 150 2.94 1.25 12.25
N THR A 151 3.84 2.20 12.08
CA THR A 151 3.48 3.57 11.68
C THR A 151 2.99 3.58 10.24
N ALA A 152 1.84 4.20 9.99
CA ALA A 152 1.25 4.31 8.66
C ALA A 152 1.37 5.75 8.13
N ALA A 153 1.52 5.88 6.81
CA ALA A 153 1.52 7.15 6.09
C ALA A 153 0.11 7.39 5.51
N PRO A 154 -0.71 8.26 6.13
CA PRO A 154 -2.08 8.48 5.69
C PRO A 154 -2.16 9.33 4.43
N THR A 155 -3.30 9.25 3.75
CA THR A 155 -3.73 10.25 2.77
C THR A 155 -4.83 11.09 3.41
N LEU A 156 -4.65 12.42 3.44
CA LEU A 156 -5.64 13.34 3.99
C LEU A 156 -6.33 14.09 2.86
N ARG A 157 -7.63 14.31 3.04
CA ARG A 157 -8.42 15.19 2.21
C ARG A 157 -9.08 16.25 3.08
N PHE A 158 -9.00 17.48 2.67
CA PHE A 158 -9.61 18.60 3.39
C PHE A 158 -9.99 19.72 2.43
N LYS A 159 -10.88 20.58 2.88
CA LYS A 159 -11.40 21.71 2.12
C LYS A 159 -11.33 22.98 2.97
N PHE A 160 -11.02 24.11 2.34
CA PHE A 160 -11.17 25.42 2.96
C PHE A 160 -12.57 25.98 2.74
N PRO A 161 -13.10 26.80 3.69
CA PRO A 161 -14.30 27.59 3.44
C PRO A 161 -14.04 28.66 2.36
N ASP A 162 -15.11 29.30 1.90
CA ASP A 162 -15.03 30.42 0.95
C ASP A 162 -14.53 31.72 1.62
N SER A 163 -13.53 31.59 2.49
CA SER A 163 -12.85 32.72 3.16
C SER A 163 -11.37 32.68 2.77
N GLU A 164 -10.75 33.85 2.75
CA GLU A 164 -9.29 33.96 2.48
C GLU A 164 -8.42 33.69 3.71
N GLU A 165 -9.02 33.26 4.80
CA GLU A 165 -8.29 32.90 6.02
C GLU A 165 -7.59 31.54 5.84
N GLY A 166 -6.35 31.48 6.28
CA GLY A 166 -5.56 30.26 6.28
C GLY A 166 -6.06 29.23 7.29
N GLY A 167 -5.47 28.07 7.27
CA GLY A 167 -5.81 27.00 8.20
C GLY A 167 -4.65 26.04 8.42
N SER A 168 -4.85 25.13 9.36
CA SER A 168 -3.84 24.13 9.68
C SER A 168 -4.45 22.81 10.10
N ILE A 169 -3.67 21.76 9.89
CA ILE A 169 -3.90 20.40 10.42
C ILE A 169 -2.72 20.05 11.28
N THR A 170 -2.99 19.51 12.46
CA THR A 170 -1.96 18.99 13.38
C THR A 170 -2.28 17.55 13.73
N ILE A 171 -1.34 16.65 13.51
CA ILE A 171 -1.43 15.24 13.92
C ILE A 171 -0.17 14.89 14.71
N ASN A 172 -0.34 14.43 15.95
CA ASN A 172 0.76 14.05 16.83
C ASN A 172 1.85 15.11 17.00
N GLY A 173 1.49 16.42 16.93
CA GLY A 173 2.43 17.53 17.10
C GLY A 173 3.15 17.96 15.82
N VAL A 174 2.93 17.28 14.70
CA VAL A 174 3.34 17.75 13.37
C VAL A 174 2.23 18.62 12.82
N THR A 175 2.54 19.82 12.30
CA THR A 175 1.56 20.76 11.75
C THR A 175 1.87 21.07 10.30
N ILE A 176 0.86 21.00 9.44
CA ILE A 176 0.89 21.49 8.07
C ILE A 176 -0.12 22.62 7.97
N SER A 177 0.30 23.80 7.48
CA SER A 177 -0.52 25.00 7.42
C SER A 177 -0.41 25.70 6.06
N ILE A 178 -1.45 26.45 5.71
CA ILE A 178 -1.49 27.33 4.56
C ILE A 178 -2.02 28.70 4.99
N GLN A 179 -1.46 29.78 4.47
CA GLN A 179 -1.85 31.14 4.85
C GLN A 179 -2.92 31.74 3.94
N LYS A 180 -2.93 31.39 2.66
CA LYS A 180 -3.88 31.92 1.66
C LYS A 180 -4.36 30.80 0.76
N PRO A 181 -5.34 30.01 1.19
CA PRO A 181 -5.94 28.99 0.33
C PRO A 181 -6.79 29.67 -0.75
N GLY A 182 -6.93 29.00 -1.89
CA GLY A 182 -7.98 29.34 -2.85
C GLY A 182 -9.37 29.05 -2.26
N SER A 183 -10.34 29.90 -2.59
CA SER A 183 -11.72 29.74 -2.13
C SER A 183 -12.30 28.39 -2.56
N GLY A 184 -12.80 27.62 -1.60
CA GLY A 184 -13.48 26.35 -1.86
C GLY A 184 -12.65 25.23 -2.44
N GLU A 185 -11.31 25.36 -2.49
CA GLU A 185 -10.42 24.31 -3.01
C GLU A 185 -10.37 23.07 -2.10
N ASP A 186 -10.43 21.89 -2.73
CA ASP A 186 -10.19 20.58 -2.10
C ASP A 186 -8.72 20.19 -2.26
N PHE A 187 -8.04 19.92 -1.15
CA PHE A 187 -6.65 19.51 -1.13
C PHE A 187 -6.50 18.06 -0.71
N ILE A 188 -5.45 17.43 -1.23
CA ILE A 188 -5.00 16.11 -0.82
C ILE A 188 -3.55 16.20 -0.35
N ILE A 189 -3.27 15.66 0.83
CA ILE A 189 -1.92 15.42 1.33
C ILE A 189 -1.67 13.93 1.25
N ASP A 190 -0.76 13.51 0.37
CA ASP A 190 -0.27 12.14 0.28
C ASP A 190 1.03 12.02 1.09
N CYS A 191 0.93 11.48 2.28
CA CYS A 191 2.07 11.41 3.19
C CYS A 191 3.11 10.35 2.77
N GLU A 192 2.72 9.32 2.02
CA GLU A 192 3.67 8.33 1.49
C GLU A 192 4.54 8.95 0.39
N ARG A 193 3.93 9.73 -0.52
CA ARG A 193 4.63 10.42 -1.61
C ARG A 193 5.26 11.73 -1.20
N GLN A 194 4.89 12.24 -0.03
CA GLN A 194 5.26 13.56 0.46
C GLN A 194 4.85 14.67 -0.50
N ASP A 195 3.59 14.63 -0.95
CA ASP A 195 3.07 15.53 -1.96
C ASP A 195 1.72 16.12 -1.55
N ILE A 196 1.49 17.40 -1.91
CA ILE A 196 0.23 18.11 -1.66
C ILE A 196 -0.29 18.62 -3.01
N TYR A 197 -1.54 18.31 -3.32
CA TYR A 197 -2.14 18.67 -4.60
C TYR A 197 -3.65 18.90 -4.49
N LEU A 198 -4.22 19.54 -5.52
CA LEU A 198 -5.67 19.75 -5.63
C LEU A 198 -6.38 18.44 -6.04
N ARG A 199 -7.53 18.18 -5.42
CA ARG A 199 -8.38 17.05 -5.79
C ARG A 199 -8.90 17.22 -7.23
N GLY A 200 -8.77 16.16 -8.04
CA GLY A 200 -9.25 16.13 -9.43
C GLY A 200 -8.29 16.69 -10.47
N GLY A 201 -7.16 17.26 -10.04
CA GLY A 201 -6.08 17.70 -10.92
C GLY A 201 -4.74 17.44 -10.24
N ARG A 202 -3.71 17.11 -10.99
CA ARG A 202 -2.34 16.92 -10.46
C ARG A 202 -1.60 18.27 -10.35
N VAL A 203 -2.29 19.30 -9.90
CA VAL A 203 -1.67 20.59 -9.65
C VAL A 203 -0.95 20.48 -8.31
N ASN A 204 0.38 20.43 -8.34
CA ASN A 204 1.20 20.42 -7.15
C ASN A 204 1.06 21.74 -6.37
N LYS A 205 0.89 21.65 -5.07
CA LYS A 205 0.66 22.75 -4.15
C LYS A 205 1.65 22.77 -2.98
N ASN A 206 2.72 21.99 -3.04
CA ASN A 206 3.69 21.90 -1.95
C ASN A 206 4.22 23.27 -1.49
N ASN A 207 4.43 24.19 -2.42
CA ASN A 207 4.98 25.51 -2.13
C ASN A 207 3.99 26.44 -1.41
N ASP A 208 2.69 26.13 -1.43
CA ASP A 208 1.66 26.93 -0.78
C ASP A 208 1.52 26.57 0.72
N PHE A 209 2.15 25.48 1.15
CA PHE A 209 2.07 24.93 2.50
C PHE A 209 3.37 25.08 3.28
N VAL A 210 3.24 25.28 4.59
CA VAL A 210 4.34 25.30 5.53
C VAL A 210 4.26 24.06 6.42
N LEU A 211 5.30 23.26 6.40
CA LEU A 211 5.42 22.05 7.23
C LEU A 211 6.25 22.40 8.48
N SER A 212 5.65 22.26 9.66
CA SER A 212 6.40 22.37 10.91
C SER A 212 7.13 21.05 11.21
N ASN A 213 8.26 21.16 11.85
CA ASN A 213 9.10 20.01 12.22
C ASN A 213 9.57 19.14 11.04
N GLY A 214 9.51 19.68 9.81
CA GLY A 214 10.16 19.11 8.62
C GLY A 214 9.56 17.82 8.08
N GLY A 215 8.30 17.48 8.38
CA GLY A 215 7.74 16.20 7.94
C GLY A 215 6.27 16.21 7.58
N PHE A 216 5.87 15.18 6.89
CA PHE A 216 4.48 14.82 6.64
C PHE A 216 3.91 14.01 7.82
N PHE A 217 2.60 13.81 7.82
CA PHE A 217 1.94 13.13 8.94
C PHE A 217 2.24 11.64 8.97
N GLU A 218 2.37 11.14 10.19
CA GLU A 218 2.49 9.72 10.50
C GLU A 218 1.44 9.33 11.54
N LEU A 219 0.76 8.20 11.30
CA LEU A 219 -0.17 7.61 12.25
C LEU A 219 0.56 6.50 13.02
N LYS A 220 1.00 6.82 14.23
CA LYS A 220 1.67 5.90 15.13
C LYS A 220 0.71 4.81 15.63
N PRO A 221 1.20 3.65 16.08
CA PRO A 221 0.36 2.64 16.73
C PRO A 221 -0.52 3.24 17.84
N GLY A 222 -1.79 2.84 17.90
CA GLY A 222 -2.75 3.33 18.87
C GLY A 222 -3.41 4.66 18.50
N ARG A 223 -3.65 5.52 19.50
CA ARG A 223 -4.43 6.77 19.34
C ARG A 223 -3.57 7.90 18.76
N ASN A 224 -4.07 8.53 17.70
CA ASN A 224 -3.47 9.68 17.05
C ASN A 224 -4.43 10.87 17.18
N LYS A 225 -4.01 11.93 17.86
CA LYS A 225 -4.82 13.13 18.04
C LYS A 225 -4.77 13.98 16.78
N VAL A 226 -5.94 14.43 16.33
CA VAL A 226 -6.11 15.31 15.17
C VAL A 226 -6.67 16.63 15.64
N GLN A 227 -6.05 17.73 15.21
CA GLN A 227 -6.54 19.09 15.40
C GLN A 227 -6.58 19.77 14.05
N CYS A 228 -7.60 20.55 13.80
CA CYS A 228 -7.73 21.31 12.55
C CYS A 228 -8.40 22.66 12.82
N THR A 229 -7.85 23.71 12.22
CA THR A 229 -8.37 25.07 12.31
C THR A 229 -8.48 25.69 10.93
N GLY A 230 -9.49 26.53 10.72
CA GLY A 230 -9.71 27.20 9.45
C GLY A 230 -10.19 26.28 8.31
N LEU A 231 -10.55 25.04 8.59
CA LEU A 231 -11.05 24.09 7.60
C LEU A 231 -12.57 24.12 7.52
N TYR A 232 -13.11 23.74 6.36
CA TYR A 232 -14.55 23.59 6.17
C TYR A 232 -15.13 22.59 7.16
N LEU A 233 -16.10 23.07 7.97
CA LEU A 233 -16.74 22.33 9.08
C LEU A 233 -15.75 21.79 10.12
N ASN A 234 -14.55 22.38 10.26
CA ASN A 234 -13.50 21.93 11.19
C ASN A 234 -13.28 20.42 11.16
N ARG A 235 -13.13 19.88 9.98
CA ARG A 235 -12.94 18.44 9.77
C ARG A 235 -11.92 18.13 8.69
N VAL A 236 -11.35 16.96 8.79
CA VAL A 236 -10.47 16.35 7.80
C VAL A 236 -10.95 14.93 7.52
N TRP A 237 -10.79 14.49 6.28
CA TRP A 237 -11.02 13.09 5.89
C TRP A 237 -9.68 12.41 5.77
N ILE A 238 -9.51 11.30 6.45
CA ILE A 238 -8.25 10.57 6.55
C ILE A 238 -8.44 9.15 6.03
N THR A 239 -7.67 8.78 5.02
CA THR A 239 -7.48 7.39 4.59
C THR A 239 -6.20 6.89 5.25
N PRO A 240 -6.30 5.98 6.22
CA PRO A 240 -5.19 5.70 7.13
C PRO A 240 -4.03 4.90 6.53
N ASN A 241 -4.31 4.03 5.55
CA ASN A 241 -3.35 3.12 4.91
C ASN A 241 -2.63 2.19 5.90
N TRP A 242 -3.39 1.56 6.82
CA TRP A 242 -2.85 0.62 7.80
C TRP A 242 -2.11 -0.53 7.13
N TRP A 243 -1.00 -0.94 7.71
CA TRP A 243 -0.23 -2.09 7.22
C TRP A 243 0.40 -2.88 8.37
N THR A 244 0.76 -4.13 8.06
CA THR A 244 1.53 -5.04 8.92
C THR A 244 2.57 -5.79 8.07
N VAL A 245 3.32 -6.70 8.66
CA VAL A 245 4.24 -7.62 7.98
C VAL A 245 3.82 -9.07 8.10
#